data_83871660db27f8cbe5c9ea8bca7d9725
#
_entry.id   83871660db27f8cbe5c9ea8bca7d9725
#
_cell.length_a   1.000
_cell.length_b   1.000
_cell.length_c   1.000
_cell.angle_alpha   90.00
_cell.angle_beta   90.00
_cell.angle_gamma   90.00
#
_symmetry.space_group_name_H-M   'P 1'
#
loop_
_entity.id
_entity.type
_entity.pdbx_description
1 polymer ?
#
loop_
_entity_poly.entity_id
_entity_poly.type
_entity_poly.pdbx_seq_one_letter_code
_entity_poly.pdbx_strand_id
1 'polypeptide(L)'
;IVGKVVKVGSHVKKFKVGDLAGTGCLVDSCRTCENCEEGLEQFCLNGSTSTYNSLGQDKKTPTYGGYSNTIVVHEDFVLHISDKLDLAAVAPLLCAGITTYSPLKFLGVKKGHKLKSLRPLRNLCVLCV
;
A
#
# COMPACT_ATOMS: atom_id res chain seq x y z
N ILE A 1 6.88 -1.17 -0.44
CA ILE A 1 8.07 -0.83 -1.26
C ILE A 1 8.19 0.68 -1.28
N VAL A 2 9.42 1.20 -1.17
CA VAL A 2 9.74 2.62 -1.34
C VAL A 2 10.96 2.72 -2.26
N GLY A 3 10.95 3.70 -3.14
CA GLY A 3 12.01 3.90 -4.11
C GLY A 3 11.96 5.26 -4.78
N LYS A 4 12.79 5.43 -5.80
CA LYS A 4 12.83 6.62 -6.63
C LYS A 4 12.31 6.30 -8.03
N VAL A 5 11.47 7.17 -8.55
CA VAL A 5 10.96 7.06 -9.92
C VAL A 5 12.12 7.26 -10.90
N VAL A 6 12.43 6.25 -11.69
CA VAL A 6 13.52 6.29 -12.68
C VAL A 6 13.01 6.45 -14.11
N LYS A 7 11.76 6.10 -14.38
CA LYS A 7 11.12 6.26 -15.67
C LYS A 7 9.62 6.42 -15.51
N VAL A 8 8.97 7.18 -16.36
CA VAL A 8 7.52 7.36 -16.42
C VAL A 8 7.02 7.08 -17.83
N GLY A 9 5.81 6.56 -17.93
CA GLY A 9 5.12 6.40 -19.21
C GLY A 9 4.62 7.75 -19.76
N SER A 10 4.33 7.82 -21.05
CA SER A 10 3.90 9.05 -21.73
C SER A 10 2.58 9.64 -21.20
N HIS A 11 1.75 8.84 -20.57
CA HIS A 11 0.43 9.26 -20.03
C HIS A 11 0.44 9.51 -18.52
N VAL A 12 1.55 9.25 -17.83
CA VAL A 12 1.68 9.48 -16.37
C VAL A 12 1.64 10.98 -16.09
N LYS A 13 0.79 11.38 -15.17
CA LYS A 13 0.58 12.78 -14.77
C LYS A 13 0.93 13.04 -13.30
N LYS A 14 0.86 12.03 -12.45
CA LYS A 14 1.06 12.17 -11.00
C LYS A 14 2.53 12.20 -10.59
N PHE A 15 3.43 11.65 -11.41
CA PHE A 15 4.84 11.46 -11.06
C PHE A 15 5.78 11.92 -12.15
N LYS A 16 6.98 12.32 -11.76
CA LYS A 16 8.12 12.62 -12.63
C LYS A 16 9.35 11.85 -12.19
N VAL A 17 10.31 11.70 -13.08
CA VAL A 17 11.62 11.10 -12.78
C VAL A 17 12.29 11.87 -11.64
N GLY A 18 12.76 11.12 -10.63
CA GLY A 18 13.39 11.68 -9.43
C GLY A 18 12.47 11.75 -8.21
N ASP A 19 11.14 11.64 -8.36
CA ASP A 19 10.22 11.64 -7.23
C ASP A 19 10.45 10.45 -6.32
N LEU A 20 10.23 10.66 -5.02
CA LEU A 20 10.16 9.58 -4.04
C LEU A 20 8.75 8.99 -4.05
N ALA A 21 8.68 7.70 -4.24
CA ALA A 21 7.43 7.00 -4.43
C ALA A 21 7.40 5.67 -3.68
N GLY A 22 6.20 5.22 -3.35
CA GLY A 22 6.01 3.94 -2.71
C GLY A 22 4.75 3.23 -3.19
N THR A 23 4.74 1.92 -3.07
CA THR A 23 3.54 1.10 -3.30
C THR A 23 3.33 0.16 -2.13
N GLY A 24 2.06 -0.09 -1.81
CA GLY A 24 1.63 -0.98 -0.74
C GLY A 24 1.55 -2.43 -1.20
N CYS A 25 0.51 -3.11 -0.74
CA CYS A 25 0.28 -4.53 -1.02
C CYS A 25 -0.51 -4.79 -2.32
N LEU A 26 -0.95 -3.75 -3.01
CA LEU A 26 -1.75 -3.80 -4.23
C LEU A 26 -1.06 -2.98 -5.32
N VAL A 27 -0.94 -3.54 -6.53
CA VAL A 27 -0.25 -2.88 -7.66
C VAL A 27 -1.11 -2.71 -8.90
N ASP A 28 -2.26 -3.40 -8.98
CA ASP A 28 -3.18 -3.24 -10.09
C ASP A 28 -4.58 -3.80 -9.77
N SER A 29 -5.57 -3.38 -10.55
CA SER A 29 -6.94 -3.90 -10.58
C SER A 29 -7.51 -3.74 -11.98
N CYS A 30 -8.75 -4.15 -12.24
CA CYS A 30 -9.37 -3.91 -13.53
C CYS A 30 -9.71 -2.42 -13.78
N ARG A 31 -9.86 -1.62 -12.74
CA ARG A 31 -10.16 -0.17 -12.75
C ARG A 31 -11.48 0.24 -13.43
N THR A 32 -12.30 -0.74 -13.82
CA THR A 32 -13.53 -0.52 -14.60
C THR A 32 -14.77 -1.17 -13.99
N CYS A 33 -14.64 -1.97 -12.93
CA CYS A 33 -15.80 -2.51 -12.23
C CYS A 33 -16.31 -1.53 -11.17
N GLU A 34 -17.53 -1.72 -10.74
CA GLU A 34 -18.22 -0.91 -9.73
C GLU A 34 -17.33 -0.63 -8.51
N ASN A 35 -16.75 -1.67 -7.91
CA ASN A 35 -15.88 -1.50 -6.75
C ASN A 35 -14.64 -0.64 -7.06
N CYS A 36 -14.05 -0.78 -8.24
CA CYS A 36 -12.89 0.03 -8.62
C CYS A 36 -13.26 1.49 -8.87
N GLU A 37 -14.42 1.75 -9.44
CA GLU A 37 -14.93 3.11 -9.68
C GLU A 37 -15.26 3.82 -8.36
N GLU A 38 -15.62 3.05 -7.32
CA GLU A 38 -15.85 3.55 -5.96
C GLU A 38 -14.56 3.69 -5.12
N GLY A 39 -13.37 3.39 -5.67
CA GLY A 39 -12.09 3.42 -4.95
C GLY A 39 -11.90 2.24 -3.98
N LEU A 40 -12.55 1.13 -4.27
CA LEU A 40 -12.50 -0.11 -3.50
C LEU A 40 -11.77 -1.22 -4.29
N GLU A 41 -10.61 -0.89 -4.87
CA GLU A 41 -9.85 -1.77 -5.77
C GLU A 41 -9.44 -3.09 -5.11
N GLN A 42 -9.30 -3.13 -3.78
CA GLN A 42 -9.05 -4.35 -3.01
C GLN A 42 -10.18 -5.38 -3.15
N PHE A 43 -11.38 -4.93 -3.50
CA PHE A 43 -12.56 -5.75 -3.77
C PHE A 43 -12.90 -5.84 -5.26
N CYS A 44 -11.93 -5.62 -6.13
CA CYS A 44 -12.11 -5.70 -7.58
C CYS A 44 -12.82 -7.01 -7.98
N LEU A 45 -13.92 -6.89 -8.72
CA LEU A 45 -14.75 -8.04 -9.14
C LEU A 45 -14.01 -8.98 -10.10
N ASN A 46 -13.02 -8.46 -10.84
CA ASN A 46 -12.17 -9.24 -11.75
C ASN A 46 -10.88 -9.73 -11.08
N GLY A 47 -10.75 -9.51 -9.77
CA GLY A 47 -9.56 -9.81 -8.99
C GLY A 47 -8.54 -8.67 -9.03
N SER A 48 -8.11 -8.23 -7.86
CA SER A 48 -7.00 -7.30 -7.72
C SER A 48 -5.65 -8.03 -7.86
N THR A 49 -4.61 -7.30 -8.23
CA THR A 49 -3.25 -7.82 -8.33
C THR A 49 -2.45 -7.42 -7.10
N SER A 50 -2.03 -8.40 -6.31
CA SER A 50 -1.16 -8.16 -5.17
C SER A 50 0.26 -7.83 -5.61
N THR A 51 0.98 -7.05 -4.83
CA THR A 51 2.37 -6.66 -5.08
C THR A 51 3.32 -7.86 -5.06
N TYR A 52 2.98 -8.91 -4.30
CA TYR A 52 3.82 -10.08 -4.05
C TYR A 52 3.07 -11.36 -4.45
N ASN A 53 3.79 -12.28 -5.12
CA ASN A 53 3.34 -13.63 -5.43
C ASN A 53 1.93 -13.68 -6.03
N SER A 54 1.66 -12.82 -6.99
CA SER A 54 0.39 -12.72 -7.71
C SER A 54 0.66 -12.70 -9.21
N LEU A 55 -0.40 -12.73 -10.00
CA LEU A 55 -0.34 -12.51 -11.44
C LEU A 55 -0.94 -11.14 -11.78
N GLY A 56 -0.36 -10.46 -12.75
CA GLY A 56 -0.88 -9.23 -13.33
C GLY A 56 -2.30 -9.40 -13.88
N GLN A 57 -2.93 -8.30 -14.31
CA GLN A 57 -4.26 -8.35 -14.92
C GLN A 57 -4.29 -9.19 -16.22
N ASP A 58 -3.14 -9.38 -16.87
CA ASP A 58 -2.94 -10.29 -18.00
C ASP A 58 -2.98 -11.79 -17.62
N LYS A 59 -3.07 -12.11 -16.33
CA LYS A 59 -3.06 -13.45 -15.72
C LYS A 59 -1.81 -14.30 -16.08
N LYS A 60 -0.73 -13.66 -16.48
CA LYS A 60 0.52 -14.31 -16.93
C LYS A 60 1.75 -13.73 -16.25
N THR A 61 1.86 -12.43 -16.15
CA THR A 61 3.05 -11.75 -15.60
C THR A 61 3.08 -11.85 -14.08
N PRO A 62 4.09 -12.51 -13.49
CA PRO A 62 4.18 -12.63 -12.04
C PRO A 62 4.63 -11.31 -11.38
N THR A 63 4.14 -11.08 -10.17
CA THR A 63 4.56 -9.94 -9.33
C THR A 63 5.57 -10.39 -8.29
N TYR A 64 6.77 -9.81 -8.33
CA TYR A 64 7.88 -10.13 -7.42
C TYR A 64 8.03 -9.14 -6.25
N GLY A 65 7.23 -8.08 -6.26
CA GLY A 65 7.29 -7.05 -5.23
C GLY A 65 8.65 -6.39 -5.13
N GLY A 66 9.14 -6.24 -3.90
CA GLY A 66 10.44 -5.64 -3.61
C GLY A 66 11.65 -6.56 -3.81
N TYR A 67 11.45 -7.79 -4.26
CA TYR A 67 12.54 -8.73 -4.56
C TYR A 67 13.13 -8.49 -5.95
N SER A 68 13.24 -7.24 -6.36
CA SER A 68 13.81 -6.82 -7.64
C SER A 68 14.42 -5.43 -7.51
N ASN A 69 15.32 -5.08 -8.42
CA ASN A 69 15.93 -3.75 -8.46
C ASN A 69 14.99 -2.67 -8.97
N THR A 70 13.97 -3.06 -9.74
CA THR A 70 12.97 -2.17 -10.32
C THR A 70 11.60 -2.85 -10.35
N ILE A 71 10.55 -2.05 -10.24
CA ILE A 71 9.17 -2.49 -10.39
C ILE A 71 8.44 -1.51 -11.29
N VAL A 72 7.54 -2.00 -12.12
CA VAL A 72 6.62 -1.17 -12.91
C VAL A 72 5.23 -1.26 -12.28
N VAL A 73 4.65 -0.11 -11.95
CA VAL A 73 3.36 -0.01 -11.27
C VAL A 73 2.53 1.07 -11.96
N HIS A 74 1.22 0.86 -12.08
CA HIS A 74 0.32 1.90 -12.55
C HIS A 74 0.24 3.05 -11.54
N GLU A 75 0.21 4.30 -12.03
CA GLU A 75 0.30 5.49 -11.17
C GLU A 75 -0.79 5.59 -10.09
N ASP A 76 -1.95 4.94 -10.27
CA ASP A 76 -3.03 4.92 -9.28
C ASP A 76 -2.70 4.07 -8.04
N PHE A 77 -1.74 3.16 -8.15
CA PHE A 77 -1.28 2.31 -7.05
C PHE A 77 0.05 2.78 -6.46
N VAL A 78 0.48 3.97 -6.81
CA VAL A 78 1.71 4.59 -6.33
C VAL A 78 1.38 5.80 -5.47
N LEU A 79 2.08 5.94 -4.35
CA LEU A 79 1.93 7.02 -3.38
C LEU A 79 3.18 7.90 -3.38
N HIS A 80 2.99 9.21 -3.28
CA HIS A 80 4.10 10.13 -3.01
C HIS A 80 4.64 9.91 -1.60
N ILE A 81 5.95 9.82 -1.49
CA ILE A 81 6.66 9.74 -0.21
C ILE A 81 7.33 11.09 0.05
N SER A 82 7.06 11.63 1.24
CA SER A 82 7.67 12.90 1.67
C SER A 82 9.18 12.72 1.86
N ASP A 83 9.96 13.67 1.38
CA ASP A 83 11.41 13.78 1.59
C ASP A 83 11.81 14.04 3.05
N LYS A 84 10.83 14.42 3.90
CA LYS A 84 11.01 14.61 5.34
C LYS A 84 10.99 13.30 6.13
N LEU A 85 10.64 12.20 5.48
CA LEU A 85 10.58 10.88 6.13
C LEU A 85 11.87 10.09 5.89
N ASP A 86 12.29 9.34 6.91
CA ASP A 86 13.35 8.36 6.74
C ASP A 86 12.87 7.22 5.84
N LEU A 87 13.47 7.09 4.66
CA LEU A 87 13.07 6.10 3.66
C LEU A 87 13.22 4.66 4.17
N ALA A 88 14.18 4.40 5.06
CA ALA A 88 14.35 3.08 5.65
C ALA A 88 13.21 2.71 6.59
N ALA A 89 12.61 3.70 7.27
CA ALA A 89 11.54 3.50 8.23
C ALA A 89 10.14 3.61 7.60
N VAL A 90 9.99 4.30 6.46
CA VAL A 90 8.66 4.59 5.90
C VAL A 90 8.02 3.40 5.16
N ALA A 91 8.81 2.49 4.60
CA ALA A 91 8.29 1.37 3.82
C ALA A 91 7.25 0.51 4.60
N PRO A 92 7.45 0.17 5.89
CA PRO A 92 6.44 -0.54 6.67
C PRO A 92 5.12 0.20 6.83
N LEU A 93 5.09 1.52 6.75
CA LEU A 93 3.87 2.32 6.88
C LEU A 93 2.88 2.06 5.74
N LEU A 94 3.37 1.66 4.56
CA LEU A 94 2.54 1.35 3.40
C LEU A 94 1.78 0.02 3.53
N CYS A 95 2.00 -0.72 4.60
CA CYS A 95 1.26 -1.91 4.96
C CYS A 95 0.73 -1.80 6.40
N ALA A 96 1.61 -1.88 7.40
CA ALA A 96 1.23 -1.82 8.81
C ALA A 96 0.62 -0.47 9.21
N GLY A 97 1.06 0.62 8.61
CA GLY A 97 0.53 1.96 8.89
C GLY A 97 -0.94 2.07 8.52
N ILE A 98 -1.30 1.75 7.27
CA ILE A 98 -2.70 1.81 6.83
C ILE A 98 -3.57 0.78 7.56
N THR A 99 -3.05 -0.40 7.87
CA THR A 99 -3.76 -1.45 8.59
C THR A 99 -4.17 -1.01 10.00
N THR A 100 -3.36 -0.18 10.64
CA THR A 100 -3.70 0.38 11.96
C THR A 100 -4.51 1.67 11.87
N TYR A 101 -4.20 2.55 10.92
CA TYR A 101 -4.86 3.84 10.75
C TYR A 101 -6.32 3.72 10.26
N SER A 102 -6.56 2.87 9.25
CA SER A 102 -7.86 2.76 8.59
C SER A 102 -8.99 2.37 9.57
N PRO A 103 -8.86 1.34 10.42
CA PRO A 103 -9.89 1.00 11.40
C PRO A 103 -10.16 2.13 12.41
N LEU A 104 -9.12 2.81 12.86
CA LEU A 104 -9.28 3.93 13.81
C LEU A 104 -10.07 5.08 13.18
N LYS A 105 -9.77 5.39 11.92
CA LYS A 105 -10.49 6.40 11.16
C LYS A 105 -11.94 5.99 10.90
N PHE A 106 -12.16 4.74 10.46
CA PHE A 106 -13.49 4.19 10.21
C PHE A 106 -14.39 4.23 11.45
N LEU A 107 -13.84 3.88 12.60
CA LEU A 107 -14.53 3.90 13.88
C LEU A 107 -14.65 5.31 14.49
N GLY A 108 -14.17 6.33 13.82
CA GLY A 108 -14.25 7.71 14.29
C GLY A 108 -13.48 7.99 15.59
N VAL A 109 -12.38 7.26 15.82
CA VAL A 109 -11.56 7.43 17.02
C VAL A 109 -10.95 8.83 17.06
N LYS A 110 -11.09 9.51 18.22
CA LYS A 110 -10.65 10.89 18.45
C LYS A 110 -9.83 10.97 19.75
N LYS A 111 -9.17 12.11 19.96
CA LYS A 111 -8.47 12.42 21.21
C LYS A 111 -9.41 12.22 22.43
N GLY A 112 -8.94 11.50 23.41
CA GLY A 112 -9.70 11.17 24.62
C GLY A 112 -10.41 9.82 24.62
N HIS A 113 -10.50 9.16 23.46
CA HIS A 113 -11.04 7.80 23.41
C HIS A 113 -10.05 6.80 24.03
N LYS A 114 -10.59 5.82 24.76
CA LYS A 114 -9.81 4.71 25.31
C LYS A 114 -9.98 3.48 24.46
N LEU A 115 -8.87 2.92 23.97
CA LEU A 115 -8.85 1.66 23.24
C LEU A 115 -8.51 0.53 24.20
N LYS A 116 -9.37 -0.50 24.24
CA LYS A 116 -9.11 -1.73 25.01
C LYS A 116 -8.84 -2.88 24.05
N SER A 117 -7.71 -3.56 24.21
CA SER A 117 -7.51 -4.86 23.57
C SER A 117 -8.43 -5.89 24.25
N LEU A 118 -9.22 -6.59 23.44
CA LEU A 118 -10.03 -7.72 23.92
C LEU A 118 -9.23 -9.05 23.96
N ARG A 119 -7.96 -9.04 23.55
CA ARG A 119 -7.10 -10.21 23.71
C ARG A 119 -6.83 -10.44 25.19
N PRO A 120 -7.16 -11.64 25.72
CA PRO A 120 -6.69 -12.01 27.05
C PRO A 120 -5.16 -12.00 27.05
N LEU A 121 -4.55 -11.26 27.96
CA LEU A 121 -3.10 -11.15 28.18
C LEU A 121 -2.46 -12.47 28.67
N ARG A 122 -3.00 -13.61 28.27
CA ARG A 122 -2.41 -14.90 28.58
C ARG A 122 -1.17 -15.06 27.68
N ASN A 123 0.00 -15.05 28.30
CA ASN A 123 1.31 -15.32 27.68
C ASN A 123 1.89 -14.22 26.78
N LEU A 124 1.60 -12.96 27.02
CA LEU A 124 2.34 -11.85 26.41
C LEU A 124 3.45 -11.38 27.35
N CYS A 125 4.69 -11.57 26.91
CA CYS A 125 5.82 -10.80 27.43
C CYS A 125 5.61 -9.34 27.04
N VAL A 126 5.40 -8.45 28.01
CA VAL A 126 5.34 -7.00 27.74
C VAL A 126 6.78 -6.55 27.55
N LEU A 127 7.19 -6.34 26.32
CA LEU A 127 8.41 -5.59 26.02
C LEU A 127 8.05 -4.10 26.19
N CYS A 128 8.42 -3.53 27.33
CA CYS A 128 8.54 -2.08 27.48
C CYS A 128 9.85 -1.65 26.78
N VAL A 129 9.74 -0.87 25.74
CA VAL A 129 10.84 -0.12 25.12
C VAL A 129 10.75 1.32 25.58
#